data_8ca66709f373a70dcd0ccd3048eafd11
#
_entry.id   8ca66709f373a70dcd0ccd3048eafd11
#
_cell.length_a   1.000
_cell.length_b   1.000
_cell.length_c   1.000
_cell.angle_alpha   90.00
_cell.angle_beta   90.00
_cell.angle_gamma   90.00
#
_symmetry.space_group_name_H-M   'P 1'
#
loop_
_entity.id
_entity.type
_entity.pdbx_description
1 polymer ?
#
loop_
_entity_poly.entity_id
_entity_poly.type
_entity_poly.pdbx_seq_one_letter_code
_entity_poly.pdbx_strand_id
1 'polypeptide(L)'
;MILKKKIPKEFYKLFRTKNRDAYMQFLVAIYEENNEVYTALGLTIEECRVIIADTIAKARIIWEDEEIEEEDEPDTLFPEDSPSGILNTLIRWGWLKSDFDEKLNTYIISFPEYSQLFTELFQKLQTEDDSRERESILSIYSALFTYHSDTEKNNDILKNALQTSRRLGQLLSNMQDRKS
;
A
#
# COMPACT_ATOMS: atom_id res chain seq x y z
N MET A 1 -17.91 -2.03 24.04
CA MET A 1 -16.69 -1.71 23.32
C MET A 1 -17.00 -1.06 21.98
N ILE A 2 -16.46 0.11 21.78
CA ILE A 2 -16.83 1.05 20.71
C ILE A 2 -16.34 0.60 19.31
N LEU A 3 -15.31 -0.26 19.24
CA LEU A 3 -14.71 -0.72 17.98
C LEU A 3 -15.66 -1.51 17.08
N LYS A 4 -16.52 -2.36 17.64
CA LYS A 4 -17.50 -3.14 16.88
C LYS A 4 -18.53 -2.30 16.12
N LYS A 5 -18.76 -1.05 16.54
CA LYS A 5 -19.72 -0.14 15.90
C LYS A 5 -19.08 0.76 14.83
N LYS A 6 -17.75 0.92 14.85
CA LYS A 6 -17.02 1.81 13.95
C LYS A 6 -16.50 1.11 12.70
N ILE A 7 -16.13 -0.16 12.82
CA ILE A 7 -15.52 -0.93 11.72
C ILE A 7 -16.55 -1.93 11.18
N PRO A 8 -16.88 -1.89 9.90
CA PRO A 8 -17.80 -2.86 9.28
C PRO A 8 -17.26 -4.29 9.38
N LYS A 9 -18.15 -5.26 9.48
CA LYS A 9 -17.78 -6.69 9.54
C LYS A 9 -16.99 -7.13 8.31
N GLU A 10 -17.36 -6.65 7.16
CA GLU A 10 -16.75 -6.97 5.85
C GLU A 10 -15.32 -6.43 5.71
N PHE A 11 -14.95 -5.43 6.50
CA PHE A 11 -13.62 -4.82 6.49
C PHE A 11 -12.49 -5.85 6.61
N TYR A 12 -12.68 -6.87 7.42
CA TYR A 12 -11.68 -7.90 7.68
C TYR A 12 -11.51 -8.89 6.51
N LYS A 13 -12.40 -8.87 5.52
CA LYS A 13 -12.29 -9.70 4.32
C LYS A 13 -11.02 -9.42 3.53
N LEU A 14 -10.53 -8.18 3.54
CA LEU A 14 -9.28 -7.80 2.89
C LEU A 14 -8.10 -8.66 3.36
N PHE A 15 -8.01 -8.97 4.64
CA PHE A 15 -6.91 -9.76 5.19
C PHE A 15 -7.00 -11.26 4.86
N ARG A 16 -8.15 -11.74 4.45
CA ARG A 16 -8.40 -13.15 4.11
C ARG A 16 -8.31 -13.45 2.62
N THR A 17 -8.45 -12.45 1.78
CA THR A 17 -8.36 -12.62 0.32
C THR A 17 -6.95 -13.05 -0.12
N LYS A 18 -6.87 -13.84 -1.18
CA LYS A 18 -5.60 -14.19 -1.83
C LYS A 18 -4.90 -12.95 -2.41
N ASN A 19 -5.68 -11.95 -2.82
CA ASN A 19 -5.22 -10.70 -3.41
C ASN A 19 -4.96 -9.58 -2.38
N ARG A 20 -4.80 -9.90 -1.10
CA ARG A 20 -4.64 -8.91 -0.02
C ARG A 20 -3.50 -7.92 -0.26
N ASP A 21 -2.35 -8.40 -0.75
CA ASP A 21 -1.20 -7.54 -1.02
C ASP A 21 -1.50 -6.52 -2.13
N ALA A 22 -2.24 -6.95 -3.16
CA ALA A 22 -2.71 -6.07 -4.22
C ALA A 22 -3.66 -5.00 -3.69
N TYR A 23 -4.65 -5.37 -2.89
CA TYR A 23 -5.58 -4.41 -2.28
C TYR A 23 -4.89 -3.40 -1.37
N MET A 24 -3.91 -3.84 -0.58
CA MET A 24 -3.09 -2.95 0.25
C MET A 24 -2.34 -1.92 -0.61
N GLN A 25 -1.77 -2.35 -1.73
CA GLN A 25 -1.08 -1.45 -2.68
C GLN A 25 -2.04 -0.44 -3.32
N PHE A 26 -3.24 -0.86 -3.69
CA PHE A 26 -4.27 0.04 -4.23
C PHE A 26 -4.67 1.11 -3.22
N LEU A 27 -4.90 0.72 -1.97
CA LEU A 27 -5.24 1.65 -0.89
C LEU A 27 -4.13 2.66 -0.64
N VAL A 28 -2.88 2.22 -0.60
CA VAL A 28 -1.73 3.12 -0.44
C VAL A 28 -1.63 4.10 -1.60
N ALA A 29 -1.77 3.63 -2.84
CA ALA A 29 -1.71 4.48 -4.03
C ALA A 29 -2.82 5.55 -4.04
N ILE A 30 -4.05 5.18 -3.71
CA ILE A 30 -5.18 6.13 -3.61
C ILE A 30 -4.95 7.13 -2.47
N TYR A 31 -4.44 6.67 -1.34
CA TYR A 31 -4.16 7.51 -0.17
C TYR A 31 -3.07 8.55 -0.47
N GLU A 32 -1.99 8.15 -1.10
CA GLU A 32 -0.89 9.05 -1.49
C GLU A 32 -1.38 10.12 -2.46
N GLU A 33 -2.12 9.75 -3.49
CA GLU A 33 -2.69 10.71 -4.45
C GLU A 33 -3.67 11.67 -3.78
N ASN A 34 -4.52 11.18 -2.88
CA ASN A 34 -5.46 12.00 -2.14
C ASN A 34 -4.76 13.05 -1.25
N ASN A 35 -3.59 12.74 -0.74
CA ASN A 35 -2.79 13.65 0.06
C ASN A 35 -2.02 14.69 -0.78
N GLU A 36 -1.62 14.31 -2.00
CA GLU A 36 -0.93 15.23 -2.93
C GLU A 36 -1.88 16.25 -3.56
N VAL A 37 -3.12 15.83 -3.82
CA VAL A 37 -4.15 16.73 -4.35
C VAL A 37 -4.77 17.50 -3.19
N TYR A 38 -4.36 18.75 -3.01
CA TYR A 38 -4.84 19.66 -1.96
C TYR A 38 -6.33 20.06 -2.12
N THR A 39 -7.18 19.16 -2.53
CA THR A 39 -8.61 19.38 -2.60
C THR A 39 -9.27 18.75 -1.38
N ALA A 40 -9.97 19.56 -0.62
CA ALA A 40 -10.70 19.16 0.59
C ALA A 40 -11.83 18.14 0.35
N LEU A 41 -12.09 17.78 -0.90
CA LEU A 41 -13.23 16.97 -1.31
C LEU A 41 -12.91 15.46 -1.51
N GLY A 42 -11.64 15.08 -1.68
CA GLY A 42 -11.26 13.72 -2.04
C GLY A 42 -11.16 13.49 -3.56
N LEU A 43 -10.95 12.24 -3.95
CA LEU A 43 -10.79 11.83 -5.35
C LEU A 43 -12.13 11.42 -5.96
N THR A 44 -12.31 11.68 -7.24
CA THR A 44 -13.48 11.18 -7.98
C THR A 44 -13.36 9.67 -8.23
N ILE A 45 -14.47 9.03 -8.50
CA ILE A 45 -14.50 7.59 -8.83
C ILE A 45 -13.64 7.28 -10.06
N GLU A 46 -13.61 8.16 -11.05
CA GLU A 46 -12.79 7.99 -12.26
C GLU A 46 -11.29 8.10 -11.95
N GLU A 47 -10.89 9.06 -11.13
CA GLU A 47 -9.50 9.20 -10.67
C GLU A 47 -9.03 7.95 -9.92
N CYS A 48 -9.86 7.39 -9.05
CA CYS A 48 -9.56 6.15 -8.34
C CYS A 48 -9.39 4.95 -9.30
N ARG A 49 -10.23 4.85 -10.32
CA ARG A 49 -10.09 3.80 -11.35
C ARG A 49 -8.77 3.91 -12.10
N VAL A 50 -8.38 5.11 -12.48
CA VAL A 50 -7.09 5.36 -13.15
C VAL A 50 -5.91 4.99 -12.24
N ILE A 51 -5.96 5.36 -10.96
CA ILE A 51 -4.93 5.02 -9.98
C ILE A 51 -4.80 3.51 -9.82
N ILE A 52 -5.90 2.79 -9.73
CA ILE A 52 -5.89 1.32 -9.63
C ILE A 52 -5.29 0.70 -10.89
N ALA A 53 -5.73 1.12 -12.08
CA ALA A 53 -5.20 0.63 -13.35
C ALA A 53 -3.70 0.87 -13.49
N ASP A 54 -3.24 2.05 -13.11
CA ASP A 54 -1.83 2.45 -13.12
C ASP A 54 -0.99 1.62 -12.14
N THR A 55 -1.53 1.35 -10.96
CA THR A 55 -0.89 0.51 -9.94
C THR A 55 -0.75 -0.94 -10.42
N ILE A 56 -1.78 -1.49 -11.07
CA ILE A 56 -1.72 -2.83 -11.67
C ILE A 56 -0.59 -2.91 -12.69
N ALA A 57 -0.46 -1.92 -13.56
CA ALA A 57 0.54 -1.88 -14.60
C ALA A 57 1.97 -1.72 -14.03
N LYS A 58 2.16 -0.78 -13.11
CA LYS A 58 3.48 -0.48 -12.52
C LYS A 58 4.00 -1.60 -11.63
N ALA A 59 3.16 -2.15 -10.78
CA ALA A 59 3.54 -3.20 -9.83
C ALA A 59 3.48 -4.61 -10.46
N ARG A 60 3.05 -4.74 -11.71
CA ARG A 60 2.89 -6.02 -12.41
C ARG A 60 2.06 -7.01 -11.59
N ILE A 61 0.96 -6.54 -11.05
CA ILE A 61 0.08 -7.34 -10.20
C ILE A 61 -0.56 -8.45 -11.01
N ILE A 62 -0.41 -9.68 -10.52
CA ILE A 62 -1.07 -10.87 -11.05
C ILE A 62 -2.25 -11.16 -10.13
N TRP A 63 -3.46 -11.12 -10.69
CA TRP A 63 -4.67 -11.40 -9.95
C TRP A 63 -4.85 -12.90 -9.75
N GLU A 64 -5.13 -13.31 -8.54
CA GLU A 64 -5.45 -14.69 -8.21
C GLU A 64 -6.97 -14.88 -8.15
N ASP A 65 -7.48 -15.90 -8.84
CA ASP A 65 -8.90 -16.23 -8.81
C ASP A 65 -9.31 -16.72 -7.41
N GLU A 66 -10.40 -16.20 -6.92
CA GLU A 66 -10.99 -16.59 -5.64
C GLU A 66 -12.31 -17.31 -5.85
N GLU A 67 -12.60 -18.27 -4.99
CA GLU A 67 -13.93 -18.84 -4.89
C GLU A 67 -14.86 -17.80 -4.27
N ILE A 68 -15.98 -17.53 -4.94
CA ILE A 68 -16.99 -16.59 -4.46
C ILE A 68 -17.64 -17.23 -3.23
N GLU A 69 -17.53 -16.58 -2.07
CA GLU A 69 -18.29 -16.97 -0.88
C GLU A 69 -19.79 -16.78 -1.18
N GLU A 70 -20.62 -17.75 -0.79
CA GLU A 70 -22.07 -17.74 -1.06
C GLU A 70 -22.79 -16.48 -0.55
N GLU A 71 -22.17 -15.75 0.39
CA GLU A 71 -22.68 -14.50 0.95
C GLU A 71 -22.36 -13.25 0.11
N ASP A 72 -21.42 -13.35 -0.81
CA ASP A 72 -21.05 -12.25 -1.71
C ASP A 72 -21.81 -12.39 -3.02
N GLU A 73 -22.87 -11.61 -3.18
CA GLU A 73 -23.49 -11.46 -4.51
C GLU A 73 -22.44 -10.84 -5.45
N PRO A 74 -22.04 -11.54 -6.52
CA PRO A 74 -21.08 -10.99 -7.45
C PRO A 74 -21.65 -9.71 -8.06
N ASP A 75 -20.86 -8.65 -8.05
CA ASP A 75 -21.18 -7.47 -8.85
C ASP A 75 -21.11 -7.87 -10.32
N THR A 76 -22.26 -8.21 -10.89
CA THR A 76 -22.36 -8.72 -12.25
C THR A 76 -22.05 -7.67 -13.32
N LEU A 77 -21.87 -6.40 -12.91
CA LEU A 77 -21.60 -5.29 -13.81
C LEU A 77 -20.13 -5.18 -14.22
N PHE A 78 -19.22 -5.59 -13.34
CA PHE A 78 -17.78 -5.46 -13.58
C PHE A 78 -17.02 -6.72 -13.16
N PRO A 79 -16.03 -7.17 -13.95
CA PRO A 79 -15.12 -8.23 -13.53
C PRO A 79 -14.39 -7.86 -12.22
N GLU A 80 -14.19 -8.83 -11.33
CA GLU A 80 -13.54 -8.61 -10.03
C GLU A 80 -12.10 -8.07 -10.14
N ASP A 81 -11.39 -8.43 -11.18
CA ASP A 81 -10.02 -8.02 -11.47
C ASP A 81 -9.93 -6.69 -12.24
N SER A 82 -11.06 -6.11 -12.62
CA SER A 82 -11.11 -4.80 -13.28
C SER A 82 -10.93 -3.68 -12.25
N PRO A 83 -10.41 -2.50 -12.65
CA PRO A 83 -10.32 -1.35 -11.77
C PRO A 83 -11.65 -0.97 -11.12
N SER A 84 -12.75 -1.03 -11.86
CA SER A 84 -14.10 -0.76 -11.34
C SER A 84 -14.54 -1.82 -10.33
N GLY A 85 -14.32 -3.10 -10.61
CA GLY A 85 -14.64 -4.20 -9.71
C GLY A 85 -13.83 -4.15 -8.42
N ILE A 86 -12.54 -3.85 -8.50
CA ILE A 86 -11.66 -3.66 -7.35
C ILE A 86 -12.13 -2.49 -6.48
N LEU A 87 -12.44 -1.35 -7.09
CA LEU A 87 -12.94 -0.17 -6.37
C LEU A 87 -14.27 -0.46 -5.67
N ASN A 88 -15.21 -1.10 -6.36
CA ASN A 88 -16.50 -1.48 -5.79
C ASN A 88 -16.34 -2.46 -4.61
N THR A 89 -15.40 -3.39 -4.69
CA THR A 89 -15.08 -4.32 -3.60
C THR A 89 -14.55 -3.58 -2.37
N LEU A 90 -13.64 -2.63 -2.55
CA LEU A 90 -13.11 -1.81 -1.45
C LEU A 90 -14.19 -0.95 -0.80
N ILE A 91 -15.13 -0.43 -1.57
CA ILE A 91 -16.28 0.32 -1.05
C ILE A 91 -17.23 -0.62 -0.29
N ARG A 92 -17.55 -1.77 -0.84
CA ARG A 92 -18.43 -2.77 -0.21
C ARG A 92 -17.85 -3.29 1.10
N TRP A 93 -16.54 -3.49 1.19
CA TRP A 93 -15.88 -3.91 2.41
C TRP A 93 -15.69 -2.78 3.45
N GLY A 94 -16.02 -1.56 3.09
CA GLY A 94 -15.94 -0.40 3.98
C GLY A 94 -14.55 0.20 4.14
N TRP A 95 -13.59 -0.17 3.29
CA TRP A 95 -12.27 0.48 3.24
C TRP A 95 -12.33 1.87 2.63
N LEU A 96 -13.21 2.05 1.67
CA LEU A 96 -13.49 3.32 1.01
C LEU A 96 -14.96 3.67 1.16
N LYS A 97 -15.24 4.96 1.17
CA LYS A 97 -16.58 5.52 1.21
C LYS A 97 -16.85 6.30 -0.06
N SER A 98 -18.04 6.12 -0.63
CA SER A 98 -18.48 6.81 -1.83
C SER A 98 -19.66 7.71 -1.51
N ASP A 99 -19.52 9.01 -1.74
CA ASP A 99 -20.55 10.01 -1.55
C ASP A 99 -20.78 10.79 -2.85
N PHE A 100 -22.03 11.02 -3.22
CA PHE A 100 -22.35 11.79 -4.40
C PHE A 100 -22.20 13.29 -4.13
N ASP A 101 -21.42 13.97 -4.98
CA ASP A 101 -21.27 15.42 -4.96
C ASP A 101 -22.12 16.05 -6.07
N GLU A 102 -23.10 16.85 -5.69
CA GLU A 102 -24.03 17.47 -6.64
C GLU A 102 -23.36 18.54 -7.51
N LYS A 103 -22.35 19.22 -6.99
CA LYS A 103 -21.62 20.27 -7.72
C LYS A 103 -20.77 19.71 -8.84
N LEU A 104 -20.10 18.59 -8.56
CA LEU A 104 -19.26 17.90 -9.52
C LEU A 104 -20.02 16.86 -10.36
N ASN A 105 -21.27 16.58 -9.98
CA ASN A 105 -22.11 15.57 -10.59
C ASN A 105 -21.43 14.20 -10.72
N THR A 106 -20.71 13.81 -9.70
CA THR A 106 -19.97 12.54 -9.62
C THR A 106 -19.84 12.05 -8.17
N TYR A 107 -19.46 10.80 -8.01
CA TYR A 107 -19.13 10.24 -6.71
C TYR A 107 -17.72 10.60 -6.30
N ILE A 108 -17.56 11.00 -5.04
CA ILE A 108 -16.28 11.29 -4.41
C ILE A 108 -15.95 10.13 -3.47
N ILE A 109 -14.72 9.64 -3.60
CA ILE A 109 -14.18 8.57 -2.79
C ILE A 109 -13.36 9.16 -1.64
N SER A 110 -13.63 8.70 -0.44
CA SER A 110 -12.91 9.13 0.77
C SER A 110 -12.57 7.92 1.64
N PHE A 111 -11.62 8.13 2.56
CA PHE A 111 -11.23 7.14 3.55
C PHE A 111 -11.98 7.37 4.85
N PRO A 112 -12.72 6.38 5.38
CA PRO A 112 -13.12 6.41 6.78
C PRO A 112 -11.91 6.50 7.70
N GLU A 113 -12.05 7.09 8.88
CA GLU A 113 -10.95 7.32 9.82
C GLU A 113 -10.19 6.01 10.15
N TYR A 114 -10.91 4.93 10.42
CA TYR A 114 -10.29 3.63 10.71
C TYR A 114 -9.49 3.09 9.50
N SER A 115 -9.98 3.30 8.29
CA SER A 115 -9.30 2.88 7.07
C SER A 115 -8.02 3.70 6.81
N GLN A 116 -8.02 4.98 7.10
CA GLN A 116 -6.83 5.83 7.03
C GLN A 116 -5.70 5.28 7.90
N LEU A 117 -6.00 4.91 9.14
CA LEU A 117 -5.02 4.36 10.08
C LEU A 117 -4.37 3.08 9.57
N PHE A 118 -5.17 2.17 9.05
CA PHE A 118 -4.65 0.94 8.45
C PHE A 118 -3.84 1.19 7.17
N THR A 119 -4.29 2.11 6.34
CA THR A 119 -3.58 2.46 5.09
C THR A 119 -2.23 3.13 5.39
N GLU A 120 -2.16 3.99 6.38
CA GLU A 120 -0.90 4.56 6.87
C GLU A 120 0.05 3.49 7.38
N LEU A 121 -0.48 2.47 8.07
CA LEU A 121 0.30 1.31 8.50
C LEU A 121 0.87 0.53 7.30
N PHE A 122 0.06 0.28 6.28
CA PHE A 122 0.52 -0.39 5.05
C PHE A 122 1.62 0.41 4.35
N GLN A 123 1.45 1.71 4.27
CA GLN A 123 2.44 2.62 3.69
C GLN A 123 3.78 2.54 4.43
N LYS A 124 3.77 2.51 5.76
CA LYS A 124 4.98 2.36 6.58
C LYS A 124 5.66 1.01 6.34
N LEU A 125 4.90 -0.07 6.33
CA LEU A 125 5.44 -1.41 6.08
C LEU A 125 6.08 -1.52 4.69
N GLN A 126 5.47 -0.96 3.68
CA GLN A 126 6.03 -0.90 2.33
C GLN A 126 7.35 -0.11 2.30
N THR A 127 7.42 1.02 2.96
CA THR A 127 8.61 1.85 3.06
C THR A 127 9.76 1.13 3.79
N GLU A 128 9.45 0.38 4.84
CA GLU A 128 10.43 -0.43 5.57
C GLU A 128 11.03 -1.53 4.70
N ASP A 129 10.22 -2.22 3.90
CA ASP A 129 10.69 -3.24 2.97
C ASP A 129 11.61 -2.65 1.91
N ASP A 130 11.26 -1.51 1.33
CA ASP A 130 12.12 -0.78 0.39
C ASP A 130 13.46 -0.36 1.05
N SER A 131 13.42 0.03 2.31
CA SER A 131 14.62 0.40 3.08
C SER A 131 15.53 -0.81 3.32
N ARG A 132 14.96 -1.97 3.63
CA ARG A 132 15.74 -3.22 3.81
C ARG A 132 16.38 -3.68 2.51
N GLU A 133 15.69 -3.59 1.37
CA GLU A 133 16.28 -3.90 0.06
C GLU A 133 17.44 -2.96 -0.26
N ARG A 134 17.29 -1.66 -0.03
CA ARG A 134 18.37 -0.66 -0.20
C ARG A 134 19.54 -0.95 0.73
N GLU A 135 19.26 -1.30 1.97
CA GLU A 135 20.25 -1.68 2.98
C GLU A 135 21.05 -2.91 2.54
N SER A 136 20.38 -3.92 2.00
CA SER A 136 21.00 -5.13 1.47
C SER A 136 21.91 -4.82 0.27
N ILE A 137 21.47 -3.97 -0.64
CA ILE A 137 22.26 -3.54 -1.81
C ILE A 137 23.49 -2.75 -1.37
N LEU A 138 23.34 -1.78 -0.47
CA LEU A 138 24.43 -0.97 0.06
C LEU A 138 25.44 -1.83 0.84
N SER A 139 24.95 -2.81 1.59
CA SER A 139 25.78 -3.77 2.31
C SER A 139 26.64 -4.61 1.37
N ILE A 140 26.07 -5.16 0.32
CA ILE A 140 26.79 -5.93 -0.71
C ILE A 140 27.83 -5.03 -1.40
N TYR A 141 27.47 -3.81 -1.75
CA TYR A 141 28.36 -2.86 -2.41
C TYR A 141 29.56 -2.49 -1.52
N SER A 142 29.30 -2.19 -0.26
CA SER A 142 30.34 -1.89 0.73
C SER A 142 31.27 -3.06 0.98
N ALA A 143 30.73 -4.27 1.05
CA ALA A 143 31.49 -5.50 1.22
C ALA A 143 32.42 -5.77 0.03
N LEU A 144 31.93 -5.60 -1.19
CA LEU A 144 32.73 -5.75 -2.42
C LEU A 144 33.83 -4.69 -2.54
N PHE A 145 33.52 -3.45 -2.17
CA PHE A 145 34.46 -2.34 -2.20
C PHE A 145 35.62 -2.53 -1.21
N THR A 146 35.34 -2.94 0.02
CA THR A 146 36.35 -3.19 1.04
C THR A 146 37.14 -4.47 0.80
N TYR A 147 36.56 -5.50 0.20
CA TYR A 147 37.27 -6.71 -0.20
C TYR A 147 38.39 -6.45 -1.19
N HIS A 148 38.23 -5.48 -2.08
CA HIS A 148 39.27 -5.05 -3.03
C HIS A 148 40.37 -4.21 -2.40
N SER A 149 40.13 -3.57 -1.26
CA SER A 149 41.04 -2.59 -0.66
C SER A 149 41.93 -3.19 0.42
N ASP A 150 41.51 -4.24 1.15
CA ASP A 150 42.23 -4.78 2.27
C ASP A 150 41.85 -6.25 2.56
N THR A 151 42.77 -7.18 2.29
CA THR A 151 42.55 -8.62 2.44
C THR A 151 42.72 -9.14 3.87
N GLU A 152 43.31 -8.39 4.80
CA GLU A 152 43.61 -8.86 6.16
C GLU A 152 42.49 -8.60 7.19
N LYS A 153 41.55 -7.69 6.91
CA LYS A 153 40.46 -7.29 7.83
C LYS A 153 39.06 -7.59 7.31
N ASN A 154 38.90 -8.47 6.33
CA ASN A 154 37.67 -8.69 5.57
C ASN A 154 36.46 -9.03 6.42
N ASN A 155 36.56 -9.87 7.46
CA ASN A 155 35.40 -10.30 8.24
C ASN A 155 34.84 -9.20 9.16
N ASP A 156 35.72 -8.39 9.76
CA ASP A 156 35.33 -7.30 10.66
C ASP A 156 34.74 -6.14 9.85
N ILE A 157 35.32 -5.85 8.69
CA ILE A 157 34.84 -4.82 7.76
C ILE A 157 33.46 -5.19 7.22
N LEU A 158 33.23 -6.46 6.85
CA LEU A 158 31.90 -6.98 6.41
C LEU A 158 30.86 -6.83 7.50
N LYS A 159 31.18 -7.20 8.75
CA LYS A 159 30.24 -7.04 9.87
C LYS A 159 29.91 -5.57 10.15
N ASN A 160 30.91 -4.70 10.12
CA ASN A 160 30.72 -3.27 10.32
C ASN A 160 29.91 -2.63 9.18
N ALA A 161 30.15 -3.02 7.93
CA ALA A 161 29.37 -2.57 6.77
C ALA A 161 27.90 -2.98 6.89
N LEU A 162 27.63 -4.23 7.30
CA LEU A 162 26.28 -4.73 7.53
C LEU A 162 25.56 -3.95 8.64
N GLN A 163 26.23 -3.69 9.77
CA GLN A 163 25.66 -2.91 10.87
C GLN A 163 25.41 -1.44 10.48
N THR A 164 26.34 -0.83 9.77
CA THR A 164 26.22 0.56 9.30
C THR A 164 25.08 0.70 8.29
N SER A 165 24.96 -0.25 7.36
CA SER A 165 23.87 -0.29 6.40
C SER A 165 22.50 -0.43 7.08
N ARG A 166 22.40 -1.27 8.10
CA ARG A 166 21.18 -1.42 8.91
C ARG A 166 20.78 -0.12 9.61
N ARG A 167 21.75 0.59 10.21
CA ARG A 167 21.50 1.88 10.85
C ARG A 167 21.07 2.95 9.87
N LEU A 168 21.68 3.02 8.70
CA LEU A 168 21.28 3.95 7.63
C LEU A 168 19.87 3.66 7.12
N GLY A 169 19.52 2.39 6.93
CA GLY A 169 18.19 1.97 6.56
C GLY A 169 17.13 2.41 7.58
N GLN A 170 17.40 2.22 8.87
CA GLN A 170 16.51 2.67 9.95
C GLN A 170 16.37 4.20 10.00
N LEU A 171 17.45 4.95 9.82
CA LEU A 171 17.43 6.41 9.77
C LEU A 171 16.63 6.94 8.58
N LEU A 172 16.80 6.35 7.40
CA LEU A 172 16.04 6.71 6.20
C LEU A 172 14.55 6.40 6.36
N SER A 173 14.20 5.26 6.95
CA SER A 173 12.81 4.89 7.28
C SER A 173 12.19 5.92 8.23
N ASN A 174 12.88 6.30 9.31
CA ASN A 174 12.42 7.32 10.25
C ASN A 174 12.29 8.71 9.61
N MET A 175 13.16 9.08 8.67
CA MET A 175 13.07 10.34 7.94
C MET A 175 11.87 10.38 7.00
N GLN A 176 11.50 9.29 6.35
CA GLN A 176 10.31 9.20 5.50
C GLN A 176 9.03 9.30 6.33
N ASP A 177 8.99 8.70 7.51
CA ASP A 177 7.87 8.81 8.47
C ASP A 177 7.65 10.26 8.95
N ARG A 178 8.69 11.08 9.01
CA ARG A 178 8.60 12.50 9.40
C ARG A 178 8.16 13.43 8.27
N LYS A 179 8.25 13.02 7.02
CA LYS A 179 7.87 13.81 5.84
C LYS A 179 6.41 13.62 5.41
N SER A 180 5.77 12.59 5.93
CA SER A 180 4.35 12.31 5.67
C SER A 180 3.43 13.04 6.63
#